data_02863b56501e98b0b53c401961de811a
#
_entry.id   02863b56501e98b0b53c401961de811a
#
_cell.length_a   1.000
_cell.length_b   1.000
_cell.length_c   1.000
_cell.angle_alpha   90.00
_cell.angle_beta   90.00
_cell.angle_gamma   90.00
#
_symmetry.space_group_name_H-M   'P 1'
#
loop_
_entity.id
_entity.type
_entity.pdbx_description
1 polymer ?
#
loop_
_entity_poly.entity_id
_entity_poly.type
_entity_poly.pdbx_seq_one_letter_code
_entity_poly.pdbx_strand_id
1 'polypeptide(L)'
;MNMLTYDQLGLSSDAINGLEPTAAAASAGAVASAAAALPAGAVSKPVFHADGSETVSVHTGGLTFNLTFDAAAAAAPESFRAGVELAAAILSSAITDKATVNLAIDYAGTGGGAGANISNGLLVNYTQLKADLVDHAAAGDTVFDHLKAGATIQGHAMVAVSNAEAKVLGLIAPNDTTTQDGFATFNTDIPTQ
;
A
#
# COMPACT_ATOMS: atom_id res chain seq x y z
N MET A 1 3.26 25.64 0.13
CA MET A 1 3.87 24.36 -0.25
C MET A 1 3.10 23.88 -1.46
N ASN A 2 3.68 24.02 -2.69
CA ASN A 2 2.97 23.67 -3.93
C ASN A 2 3.05 22.17 -4.14
N MET A 3 1.90 21.48 -4.10
CA MET A 3 1.77 20.09 -4.53
C MET A 3 1.94 20.04 -6.06
N LEU A 4 3.00 19.37 -6.52
CA LEU A 4 3.15 19.02 -7.93
C LEU A 4 2.23 17.81 -8.22
N THR A 5 1.35 17.96 -9.20
CA THR A 5 0.52 16.87 -9.70
C THR A 5 1.30 15.98 -10.66
N TYR A 6 0.90 14.72 -10.81
CA TYR A 6 1.51 13.72 -11.70
C TYR A 6 1.75 14.20 -13.13
N ASP A 7 0.88 15.06 -13.64
CA ASP A 7 0.95 15.65 -14.97
C ASP A 7 2.16 16.61 -15.17
N GLN A 8 2.69 17.17 -14.08
CA GLN A 8 3.86 18.04 -14.12
C GLN A 8 5.19 17.27 -14.16
N LEU A 9 5.17 15.97 -13.96
CA LEU A 9 6.36 15.10 -13.98
C LEU A 9 6.58 14.41 -15.34
N GLY A 10 5.69 14.61 -16.33
CA GLY A 10 5.84 14.04 -17.67
C GLY A 10 5.73 12.51 -17.72
N LEU A 11 5.12 11.89 -16.71
CA LEU A 11 4.86 10.47 -16.66
C LEU A 11 3.50 10.23 -17.32
N SER A 12 3.51 9.74 -18.55
CA SER A 12 2.27 9.37 -19.23
C SER A 12 1.64 8.14 -18.57
N SER A 13 0.32 8.19 -18.38
CA SER A 13 -0.50 7.08 -17.88
C SER A 13 -0.45 5.82 -18.75
N ASP A 14 0.18 5.86 -19.90
CA ASP A 14 0.24 4.76 -20.86
C ASP A 14 1.23 3.64 -20.47
N ALA A 15 2.12 3.89 -19.51
CA ALA A 15 3.07 2.88 -19.04
C ALA A 15 2.45 1.83 -18.10
N ILE A 16 1.24 2.05 -17.59
CA ILE A 16 0.58 1.17 -16.62
C ILE A 16 -0.51 0.30 -17.29
N ASN A 17 -0.93 0.63 -18.51
CA ASN A 17 -2.01 -0.08 -19.21
C ASN A 17 -1.59 -1.42 -19.87
N GLY A 18 -0.38 -1.88 -19.68
CA GLY A 18 0.12 -3.16 -20.25
C GLY A 18 0.00 -4.38 -19.32
N LEU A 19 -0.45 -4.23 -18.09
CA LEU A 19 -0.75 -5.33 -17.16
C LEU A 19 -2.26 -5.51 -17.06
N GLU A 20 -2.85 -6.10 -18.09
CA GLU A 20 -4.18 -6.69 -17.97
C GLU A 20 -4.09 -7.84 -16.95
N PRO A 21 -4.69 -7.74 -15.74
CA PRO A 21 -4.84 -8.90 -14.91
C PRO A 21 -5.85 -9.81 -15.59
N THR A 22 -5.42 -10.95 -16.10
CA THR A 22 -6.33 -12.06 -16.33
C THR A 22 -6.97 -12.40 -15.00
N ALA A 23 -8.14 -11.84 -14.76
CA ALA A 23 -8.95 -12.12 -13.60
C ALA A 23 -9.39 -13.58 -13.68
N ALA A 24 -8.59 -14.48 -13.10
CA ALA A 24 -9.10 -15.76 -12.65
C ALA A 24 -10.11 -15.41 -11.54
N ALA A 25 -11.39 -15.58 -11.83
CA ALA A 25 -12.46 -15.47 -10.86
C ALA A 25 -12.21 -16.48 -9.74
N ALA A 26 -11.55 -16.03 -8.66
CA ALA A 26 -11.51 -16.78 -7.43
C ALA A 26 -12.95 -16.76 -6.90
N SER A 27 -13.60 -17.93 -6.89
CA SER A 27 -14.93 -18.07 -6.33
C SER A 27 -14.93 -17.59 -4.88
N ALA A 28 -16.00 -16.93 -4.43
CA ALA A 28 -16.14 -16.43 -3.05
C ALA A 28 -15.82 -17.51 -1.99
N GLY A 29 -16.01 -18.79 -2.32
CA GLY A 29 -15.61 -19.92 -1.48
C GLY A 29 -14.10 -20.13 -1.33
N ALA A 30 -13.29 -19.74 -2.31
CA ALA A 30 -11.83 -19.85 -2.21
C ALA A 30 -11.24 -18.77 -1.30
N VAL A 31 -11.83 -17.57 -1.29
CA VAL A 31 -11.40 -16.46 -0.43
C VAL A 31 -11.72 -16.74 1.04
N ALA A 32 -12.94 -17.24 1.31
CA ALA A 32 -13.34 -17.63 2.67
C ALA A 32 -12.48 -18.79 3.22
N SER A 33 -12.09 -19.75 2.35
CA SER A 33 -11.18 -20.85 2.72
C SER A 33 -9.74 -20.38 2.97
N ALA A 34 -9.30 -19.34 2.26
CA ALA A 34 -7.95 -18.78 2.43
C ALA A 34 -7.85 -17.88 3.67
N ALA A 35 -8.89 -17.13 4.01
CA ALA A 35 -8.96 -16.34 5.25
C ALA A 35 -8.92 -17.22 6.51
N ALA A 36 -9.48 -18.43 6.45
CA ALA A 36 -9.38 -19.42 7.52
C ALA A 36 -7.96 -19.99 7.72
N ALA A 37 -7.03 -19.70 6.82
CA ALA A 37 -5.65 -20.16 6.86
C ALA A 37 -4.68 -19.15 7.48
N LEU A 38 -5.14 -17.96 7.89
CA LEU A 38 -4.27 -16.98 8.56
C LEU A 38 -3.87 -17.49 9.96
N PRO A 39 -2.62 -17.29 10.37
CA PRO A 39 -2.18 -17.64 11.72
C PRO A 39 -3.07 -16.97 12.77
N ALA A 40 -3.36 -17.69 13.86
CA ALA A 40 -4.10 -17.11 14.97
C ALA A 40 -3.40 -15.85 15.50
N GLY A 41 -4.12 -14.75 15.57
CA GLY A 41 -3.58 -13.44 15.99
C GLY A 41 -2.93 -12.61 14.88
N ALA A 42 -2.90 -13.10 13.64
CA ALA A 42 -2.42 -12.31 12.50
C ALA A 42 -3.25 -11.05 12.25
N VAL A 43 -4.53 -11.11 12.57
CA VAL A 43 -5.47 -9.97 12.48
C VAL A 43 -5.91 -9.57 13.88
N SER A 44 -5.85 -8.28 14.19
CA SER A 44 -6.33 -7.76 15.48
C SER A 44 -7.86 -7.81 15.57
N LYS A 45 -8.37 -7.61 16.78
CA LYS A 45 -9.80 -7.29 16.93
C LYS A 45 -10.07 -5.93 16.28
N PRO A 46 -11.22 -5.76 15.59
CA PRO A 46 -11.58 -4.50 14.98
C PRO A 46 -11.79 -3.40 16.05
N VAL A 47 -11.34 -2.19 15.72
CA VAL A 47 -11.62 -0.98 16.46
C VAL A 47 -12.66 -0.18 15.65
N PHE A 48 -13.85 -0.01 16.24
CA PHE A 48 -14.94 0.73 15.60
C PHE A 48 -14.87 2.21 15.92
N HIS A 49 -15.12 3.05 14.92
CA HIS A 49 -15.12 4.50 15.03
C HIS A 49 -16.53 5.08 14.96
N ALA A 50 -16.69 6.30 15.46
CA ALA A 50 -18.01 6.96 15.52
C ALA A 50 -18.61 7.29 14.14
N ASP A 51 -17.79 7.36 13.10
CA ASP A 51 -18.19 7.59 11.70
C ASP A 51 -18.66 6.30 10.98
N GLY A 52 -18.67 5.17 11.69
CA GLY A 52 -19.06 3.87 11.15
C GLY A 52 -17.90 3.11 10.47
N SER A 53 -16.70 3.70 10.41
CA SER A 53 -15.50 2.99 9.94
C SER A 53 -14.99 2.01 10.99
N GLU A 54 -14.18 1.05 10.55
CA GLU A 54 -13.46 0.13 11.43
C GLU A 54 -11.99 0.02 11.03
N THR A 55 -11.11 -0.17 12.01
CA THR A 55 -9.69 -0.40 11.75
C THR A 55 -9.28 -1.77 12.31
N VAL A 56 -8.59 -2.57 11.50
CA VAL A 56 -7.93 -3.80 11.91
C VAL A 56 -6.44 -3.70 11.59
N SER A 57 -5.59 -4.29 12.44
CA SER A 57 -4.16 -4.41 12.17
C SER A 57 -3.84 -5.83 11.73
N VAL A 58 -3.11 -5.98 10.64
CA VAL A 58 -2.66 -7.26 10.08
C VAL A 58 -1.15 -7.35 10.19
N HIS A 59 -0.65 -8.42 10.83
CA HIS A 59 0.78 -8.62 11.02
C HIS A 59 1.11 -10.11 10.97
N THR A 60 1.95 -10.51 10.01
CA THR A 60 2.43 -11.89 9.86
C THR A 60 3.94 -11.98 9.66
N GLY A 61 4.61 -10.85 9.44
CA GLY A 61 6.05 -10.77 9.14
C GLY A 61 6.66 -9.44 9.57
N GLY A 62 7.35 -8.73 8.67
CA GLY A 62 8.01 -7.46 8.97
C GLY A 62 7.05 -6.28 9.08
N LEU A 63 6.21 -6.09 8.06
CA LEU A 63 5.26 -4.98 8.03
C LEU A 63 4.04 -5.24 8.94
N THR A 64 3.50 -4.16 9.49
CA THR A 64 2.15 -4.12 10.06
C THR A 64 1.27 -3.28 9.14
N PHE A 65 0.14 -3.81 8.69
CA PHE A 65 -0.87 -3.06 7.97
C PHE A 65 -2.01 -2.66 8.89
N ASN A 66 -2.27 -1.36 9.03
CA ASN A 66 -3.51 -0.86 9.62
C ASN A 66 -4.49 -0.59 8.47
N LEU A 67 -5.52 -1.41 8.38
CA LEU A 67 -6.56 -1.32 7.37
C LEU A 67 -7.76 -0.59 7.98
N THR A 68 -8.02 0.62 7.52
CA THR A 68 -9.21 1.38 7.93
C THR A 68 -10.26 1.24 6.83
N PHE A 69 -11.24 0.38 7.09
CA PHE A 69 -12.41 0.22 6.24
C PHE A 69 -13.37 1.36 6.53
N ASP A 70 -13.77 2.13 5.52
CA ASP A 70 -14.82 3.12 5.67
C ASP A 70 -16.17 2.47 6.00
N ALA A 71 -17.22 3.26 6.27
CA ALA A 71 -18.50 2.72 6.68
C ALA A 71 -19.11 1.75 5.64
N ALA A 72 -18.88 1.97 4.35
CA ALA A 72 -19.35 1.09 3.28
C ALA A 72 -18.54 -0.20 3.23
N ALA A 73 -17.21 -0.11 3.33
CA ALA A 73 -16.33 -1.26 3.38
C ALA A 73 -16.50 -2.08 4.66
N ALA A 74 -16.76 -1.44 5.80
CA ALA A 74 -17.07 -2.10 7.07
C ALA A 74 -18.39 -2.90 7.01
N ALA A 75 -19.39 -2.38 6.26
CA ALA A 75 -20.66 -3.05 6.01
C ALA A 75 -20.62 -4.03 4.83
N ALA A 76 -19.51 -4.11 4.09
CA ALA A 76 -19.36 -5.00 2.94
C ALA A 76 -19.40 -6.49 3.35
N PRO A 77 -19.63 -7.40 2.38
CA PRO A 77 -19.61 -8.84 2.67
C PRO A 77 -18.30 -9.26 3.38
N GLU A 78 -18.43 -10.16 4.35
CA GLU A 78 -17.29 -10.67 5.13
C GLU A 78 -16.17 -11.22 4.22
N SER A 79 -16.54 -11.87 3.11
CA SER A 79 -15.58 -12.39 2.12
C SER A 79 -14.71 -11.29 1.49
N PHE A 80 -15.25 -10.10 1.30
CA PHE A 80 -14.47 -8.95 0.81
C PHE A 80 -13.42 -8.53 1.84
N ARG A 81 -13.84 -8.28 3.10
CA ARG A 81 -12.92 -7.89 4.17
C ARG A 81 -11.84 -8.93 4.40
N ALA A 82 -12.23 -10.21 4.50
CA ALA A 82 -11.30 -11.33 4.63
C ALA A 82 -10.30 -11.42 3.46
N GLY A 83 -10.72 -11.08 2.24
CA GLY A 83 -9.82 -11.00 1.08
C GLY A 83 -8.78 -9.90 1.18
N VAL A 84 -9.17 -8.71 1.66
CA VAL A 84 -8.26 -7.58 1.90
C VAL A 84 -7.27 -7.91 3.02
N GLU A 85 -7.74 -8.47 4.13
CA GLU A 85 -6.90 -8.92 5.25
C GLU A 85 -5.90 -9.99 4.83
N LEU A 86 -6.32 -10.96 4.01
CA LEU A 86 -5.44 -11.98 3.46
C LEU A 86 -4.35 -11.37 2.56
N ALA A 87 -4.71 -10.44 1.68
CA ALA A 87 -3.74 -9.75 0.83
C ALA A 87 -2.70 -9.00 1.68
N ALA A 88 -3.13 -8.28 2.70
CA ALA A 88 -2.25 -7.60 3.65
C ALA A 88 -1.34 -8.58 4.40
N ALA A 89 -1.86 -9.74 4.80
CA ALA A 89 -1.08 -10.77 5.49
C ALA A 89 0.00 -11.38 4.59
N ILE A 90 -0.30 -11.62 3.31
CA ILE A 90 0.68 -12.10 2.31
C ILE A 90 1.81 -11.07 2.16
N LEU A 91 1.47 -9.79 1.97
CA LEU A 91 2.47 -8.72 1.86
C LEU A 91 3.29 -8.58 3.14
N SER A 92 2.64 -8.60 4.31
CA SER A 92 3.31 -8.55 5.61
C SER A 92 4.31 -9.69 5.77
N SER A 93 3.98 -10.91 5.32
CA SER A 93 4.87 -12.06 5.43
C SER A 93 6.06 -12.00 4.47
N ALA A 94 5.88 -11.38 3.30
CA ALA A 94 6.89 -11.30 2.25
C ALA A 94 7.92 -10.18 2.47
N ILE A 95 7.54 -9.10 3.16
CA ILE A 95 8.37 -7.93 3.40
C ILE A 95 8.92 -7.98 4.81
N THR A 96 10.25 -7.93 4.94
CA THR A 96 10.95 -8.10 6.23
C THR A 96 11.16 -6.78 6.98
N ASP A 97 11.01 -5.64 6.29
CA ASP A 97 11.17 -4.32 6.89
C ASP A 97 10.10 -4.06 7.96
N LYS A 98 10.52 -3.46 9.07
CA LYS A 98 9.64 -3.20 10.22
C LYS A 98 9.05 -1.80 10.14
N ALA A 99 7.89 -1.70 9.54
CA ALA A 99 7.14 -0.44 9.46
C ALA A 99 5.63 -0.69 9.57
N THR A 100 4.88 0.35 9.94
CA THR A 100 3.42 0.35 9.97
C THR A 100 2.89 1.12 8.77
N VAL A 101 2.12 0.44 7.92
CA VAL A 101 1.49 1.02 6.72
C VAL A 101 0.00 1.20 6.98
N ASN A 102 -0.47 2.44 6.90
CA ASN A 102 -1.86 2.81 7.17
C ASN A 102 -2.61 2.98 5.85
N LEU A 103 -3.56 2.11 5.57
CA LEU A 103 -4.35 2.09 4.33
C LEU A 103 -5.82 2.37 4.62
N ALA A 104 -6.41 3.29 3.87
CA ALA A 104 -7.86 3.45 3.80
C ALA A 104 -8.44 2.52 2.74
N ILE A 105 -9.51 1.82 3.09
CA ILE A 105 -10.21 0.87 2.22
C ILE A 105 -11.63 1.36 2.02
N ASP A 106 -11.99 1.60 0.76
CA ASP A 106 -13.30 2.05 0.33
C ASP A 106 -13.98 0.97 -0.52
N TYR A 107 -15.28 0.75 -0.29
CA TYR A 107 -16.10 -0.19 -1.04
C TYR A 107 -17.35 0.54 -1.56
N ALA A 108 -17.19 1.26 -2.65
CA ALA A 108 -18.23 2.10 -3.23
C ALA A 108 -18.37 1.88 -4.74
N GLY A 109 -19.53 2.20 -5.30
CA GLY A 109 -19.76 2.21 -6.75
C GLY A 109 -18.95 3.33 -7.40
N THR A 110 -17.83 2.99 -8.01
CA THR A 110 -16.92 3.97 -8.64
C THR A 110 -17.18 4.17 -10.13
N GLY A 111 -18.10 3.40 -10.72
CA GLY A 111 -18.38 3.42 -12.16
C GLY A 111 -17.23 2.89 -13.03
N GLY A 112 -16.19 2.35 -12.45
CA GLY A 112 -14.98 1.81 -13.08
C GLY A 112 -14.50 0.55 -12.40
N GLY A 113 -13.23 0.21 -12.51
CA GLY A 113 -12.60 -0.90 -11.79
C GLY A 113 -12.22 -0.54 -10.35
N ALA A 114 -11.47 -1.41 -9.70
CA ALA A 114 -10.78 -1.08 -8.46
C ALA A 114 -9.58 -0.16 -8.76
N GLY A 115 -9.24 0.69 -7.82
CA GLY A 115 -8.07 1.57 -7.91
C GLY A 115 -7.34 1.66 -6.57
N ALA A 116 -6.05 1.89 -6.64
CA ALA A 116 -5.24 2.17 -5.45
C ALA A 116 -4.22 3.27 -5.75
N ASN A 117 -3.89 4.06 -4.74
CA ASN A 117 -2.90 5.12 -4.87
C ASN A 117 -2.20 5.37 -3.52
N ILE A 118 -1.03 6.02 -3.59
CA ILE A 118 -0.39 6.59 -2.42
C ILE A 118 -1.12 7.86 -1.99
N SER A 119 -1.25 8.11 -0.68
CA SER A 119 -1.94 9.31 -0.19
C SER A 119 -1.01 10.52 -0.14
N ASN A 120 0.19 10.34 0.39
CA ASN A 120 1.15 11.40 0.64
C ASN A 120 2.58 10.91 0.48
N GLY A 121 3.52 11.85 0.40
CA GLY A 121 4.94 11.57 0.31
C GLY A 121 5.81 12.76 0.71
N LEU A 122 7.10 12.51 0.77
CA LEU A 122 8.14 13.49 1.04
C LEU A 122 8.91 13.81 -0.23
N LEU A 123 9.35 15.05 -0.35
CA LEU A 123 10.41 15.39 -1.31
C LEU A 123 11.76 15.23 -0.61
N VAL A 124 12.55 14.28 -1.08
CA VAL A 124 13.85 13.91 -0.52
C VAL A 124 14.94 14.26 -1.54
N ASN A 125 16.07 14.76 -1.06
CA ASN A 125 17.22 15.00 -1.93
C ASN A 125 17.72 13.69 -2.53
N TYR A 126 17.97 13.65 -3.83
CA TYR A 126 18.40 12.42 -4.52
C TYR A 126 19.67 11.80 -3.95
N THR A 127 20.63 12.64 -3.51
CA THR A 127 21.87 12.15 -2.88
C THR A 127 21.57 11.46 -1.55
N GLN A 128 20.68 12.04 -0.74
CA GLN A 128 20.24 11.45 0.53
C GLN A 128 19.51 10.13 0.26
N LEU A 129 18.51 10.14 -0.62
CA LEU A 129 17.74 8.95 -0.96
C LEU A 129 18.62 7.79 -1.43
N LYS A 130 19.65 8.08 -2.26
CA LYS A 130 20.61 7.02 -2.66
C LYS A 130 21.37 6.42 -1.48
N ALA A 131 21.82 7.26 -0.57
CA ALA A 131 22.53 6.78 0.62
C ALA A 131 21.60 5.90 1.47
N ASP A 132 20.37 6.35 1.71
CA ASP A 132 19.38 5.61 2.50
C ASP A 132 19.03 4.26 1.86
N LEU A 133 18.86 4.20 0.53
CA LEU A 133 18.58 2.96 -0.20
C LEU A 133 19.75 1.96 -0.09
N VAL A 134 20.98 2.43 -0.20
CA VAL A 134 22.18 1.59 -0.05
C VAL A 134 22.32 1.08 1.38
N ASP A 135 22.08 1.94 2.37
CA ASP A 135 22.17 1.58 3.79
C ASP A 135 21.11 0.56 4.22
N HIS A 136 19.96 0.51 3.53
CA HIS A 136 18.86 -0.43 3.78
C HIS A 136 18.92 -1.67 2.85
N ALA A 137 19.87 -1.72 1.91
CA ALA A 137 20.01 -2.86 1.02
C ALA A 137 20.33 -4.15 1.80
N ALA A 138 19.72 -5.26 1.40
CA ALA A 138 20.07 -6.55 1.97
C ALA A 138 21.51 -6.91 1.66
N ALA A 139 22.15 -7.68 2.52
CA ALA A 139 23.55 -8.11 2.32
C ALA A 139 23.70 -8.86 0.99
N GLY A 140 24.52 -8.32 0.10
CA GLY A 140 24.77 -8.86 -1.25
C GLY A 140 23.79 -8.35 -2.31
N ASP A 141 22.85 -7.48 -1.98
CA ASP A 141 21.99 -6.80 -2.95
C ASP A 141 22.79 -5.70 -3.65
N THR A 142 22.88 -5.76 -4.97
CA THR A 142 23.61 -4.81 -5.82
C THR A 142 22.67 -3.94 -6.67
N VAL A 143 21.37 -4.02 -6.47
CA VAL A 143 20.38 -3.32 -7.31
C VAL A 143 20.59 -1.80 -7.25
N PHE A 144 20.97 -1.28 -6.08
CA PHE A 144 21.19 0.15 -5.87
C PHE A 144 22.56 0.66 -6.35
N ASP A 145 23.49 -0.23 -6.70
CA ASP A 145 24.79 0.15 -7.29
C ASP A 145 24.62 0.77 -8.68
N HIS A 146 23.50 0.49 -9.33
CA HIS A 146 23.17 0.99 -10.67
C HIS A 146 22.43 2.34 -10.66
N LEU A 147 22.17 2.91 -9.50
CA LEU A 147 21.56 4.24 -9.40
C LEU A 147 22.46 5.28 -10.03
N LYS A 148 21.86 6.22 -10.78
CA LYS A 148 22.58 7.27 -11.49
C LYS A 148 23.53 8.01 -10.55
N ALA A 149 24.79 8.16 -10.98
CA ALA A 149 25.78 8.97 -10.26
C ALA A 149 25.42 10.47 -10.29
N GLY A 150 25.92 11.23 -9.30
CA GLY A 150 25.70 12.66 -9.16
C GLY A 150 24.55 13.01 -8.23
N ALA A 151 24.18 14.30 -8.20
CA ALA A 151 23.21 14.85 -7.27
C ALA A 151 21.79 15.00 -7.86
N THR A 152 21.60 14.57 -9.11
CA THR A 152 20.30 14.71 -9.81
C THR A 152 19.95 13.47 -10.59
N ILE A 153 18.64 13.18 -10.67
CA ILE A 153 18.05 12.19 -11.55
C ILE A 153 17.11 12.91 -12.51
N GLN A 154 17.25 12.67 -13.82
CA GLN A 154 16.49 13.37 -14.87
C GLN A 154 16.49 14.92 -14.75
N GLY A 155 17.57 15.50 -14.23
CA GLY A 155 17.69 16.94 -14.00
C GLY A 155 17.11 17.43 -12.67
N HIS A 156 16.47 16.59 -11.87
CA HIS A 156 15.85 16.95 -10.59
C HIS A 156 16.74 16.54 -9.41
N ALA A 157 16.95 17.46 -8.48
CA ALA A 157 17.68 17.20 -7.24
C ALA A 157 16.80 16.58 -6.14
N MET A 158 15.48 16.69 -6.29
CA MET A 158 14.49 16.16 -5.33
C MET A 158 13.69 15.04 -5.97
N VAL A 159 13.38 14.01 -5.19
CA VAL A 159 12.57 12.85 -5.58
C VAL A 159 11.39 12.74 -4.61
N ALA A 160 10.21 12.46 -5.14
CA ALA A 160 9.05 12.14 -4.32
C ALA A 160 9.15 10.70 -3.82
N VAL A 161 9.09 10.52 -2.51
CA VAL A 161 9.13 9.23 -1.82
C VAL A 161 7.80 9.07 -1.09
N SER A 162 7.13 7.93 -1.25
CA SER A 162 5.87 7.65 -0.54
C SER A 162 6.09 7.61 0.97
N ASN A 163 5.05 7.88 1.77
CA ASN A 163 5.17 7.79 3.22
C ASN A 163 5.54 6.38 3.69
N ALA A 164 4.98 5.34 3.07
CA ALA A 164 5.31 3.96 3.41
C ALA A 164 6.80 3.67 3.20
N GLU A 165 7.37 4.09 2.07
CA GLU A 165 8.80 3.96 1.79
C GLU A 165 9.65 4.82 2.73
N ALA A 166 9.20 6.06 3.02
CA ALA A 166 9.88 6.94 3.97
C ALA A 166 9.93 6.35 5.39
N LYS A 167 8.93 5.58 5.81
CA LYS A 167 8.93 4.82 7.07
C LYS A 167 9.98 3.71 7.07
N VAL A 168 10.07 2.95 5.98
CA VAL A 168 11.08 1.89 5.82
C VAL A 168 12.49 2.48 5.83
N LEU A 169 12.70 3.59 5.13
CA LEU A 169 14.00 4.29 5.08
C LEU A 169 14.32 5.10 6.34
N GLY A 170 13.45 5.12 7.35
CA GLY A 170 13.67 5.88 8.58
C GLY A 170 13.60 7.40 8.44
N LEU A 171 13.12 7.91 7.32
CA LEU A 171 12.93 9.35 7.08
C LEU A 171 11.75 9.92 7.88
N ILE A 172 10.80 9.09 8.24
CA ILE A 172 9.73 9.35 9.20
C ILE A 172 9.63 8.17 10.18
N ALA A 173 8.93 8.37 11.30
CA ALA A 173 8.81 7.33 12.31
C ALA A 173 8.18 6.04 11.73
N PRO A 174 8.84 4.89 11.82
CA PRO A 174 8.38 3.66 11.18
C PRO A 174 7.04 3.17 11.75
N ASN A 175 6.73 3.50 13.00
CA ASN A 175 5.49 3.10 13.68
C ASN A 175 4.44 4.23 13.72
N ASP A 176 4.54 5.25 12.86
CA ASP A 176 3.52 6.29 12.79
C ASP A 176 2.19 5.70 12.34
N THR A 177 1.16 5.87 13.16
CA THR A 177 -0.22 5.44 12.92
C THR A 177 -1.17 6.59 12.58
N THR A 178 -0.66 7.81 12.50
CA THR A 178 -1.47 9.02 12.29
C THR A 178 -1.54 9.45 10.84
N THR A 179 -0.53 9.07 10.04
CA THR A 179 -0.43 9.45 8.63
C THR A 179 -0.98 8.33 7.74
N GLN A 180 -1.95 8.64 6.89
CA GLN A 180 -2.41 7.71 5.88
C GLN A 180 -1.34 7.56 4.78
N ASP A 181 -0.93 6.33 4.49
CA ASP A 181 0.11 6.02 3.51
C ASP A 181 -0.47 5.75 2.11
N GLY A 182 -1.69 5.25 2.06
CA GLY A 182 -2.36 4.96 0.80
C GLY A 182 -3.85 4.69 0.99
N PHE A 183 -4.52 4.47 -0.13
CA PHE A 183 -5.91 4.05 -0.14
C PHE A 183 -6.16 3.07 -1.29
N ALA A 184 -7.18 2.24 -1.14
CA ALA A 184 -7.68 1.36 -2.17
C ALA A 184 -9.22 1.45 -2.22
N THR A 185 -9.74 1.73 -3.39
CA THR A 185 -11.19 1.79 -3.66
C THR A 185 -11.60 0.59 -4.48
N PHE A 186 -12.63 -0.12 -4.06
CA PHE A 186 -13.18 -1.28 -4.75
C PHE A 186 -14.57 -0.98 -5.27
N ASN A 187 -14.79 -1.31 -6.55
CA ASN A 187 -16.06 -1.08 -7.20
C ASN A 187 -17.07 -2.18 -6.85
N THR A 188 -18.25 -1.76 -6.39
CA THR A 188 -19.38 -2.65 -6.11
C THR A 188 -20.22 -2.98 -7.33
N ASP A 189 -20.03 -2.24 -8.44
CA ASP A 189 -20.86 -2.31 -9.65
C ASP A 189 -20.30 -3.29 -10.69
N ILE A 190 -19.27 -4.08 -10.35
CA ILE A 190 -18.74 -5.11 -11.25
C ILE A 190 -19.80 -6.20 -11.38
N PRO A 191 -20.40 -6.41 -12.56
CA PRO A 191 -21.36 -7.47 -12.75
C PRO A 191 -20.68 -8.82 -12.48
N THR A 192 -21.29 -9.62 -11.60
CA THR A 192 -20.90 -11.02 -11.45
C THR A 192 -21.18 -11.73 -12.78
N GLN A 193 -20.13 -12.10 -13.52
CA GLN A 193 -20.24 -12.96 -14.70
C GLN A 193 -20.39 -14.42 -14.30
#